data_a902728aad111dd4589962379e979219
#
_entry.id   a902728aad111dd4589962379e979219
#
_cell.length_a   1.000
_cell.length_b   1.000
_cell.length_c   1.000
_cell.angle_alpha   90.00
_cell.angle_beta   90.00
_cell.angle_gamma   90.00
#
_symmetry.space_group_name_H-M   'P 1'
#
loop_
_entity.id
_entity.type
_entity.pdbx_description
1 polymer ?
#
loop_
_entity_poly.entity_id
_entity_poly.type
_entity_poly.pdbx_seq_one_letter_code
_entity_poly.pdbx_strand_id
1 'polypeptide(L)'
;MFKKVLIANRGEIALRVIRACKELGIKTVAIFSEADAASLHVRAADEKICVGPSDAALSYRNIPNVLSAAEITGADAIHPGYGFLSENAHFAEVCESIGVKFIGPTSEHIALLGDKAKAREIVARRGLPVTPGSPGELKSEQGALEAAGKVGYPVIIKASAGGGGRGMRVVNKAEDLARAFQAAQAEAKTTFGNDAVYLERYFLEPRHIEVQIIADHRGHVVHLGERDCSIQRRHQKLLEETPSPAVDEKLRREICRVAVEAVKAVHYRNVGTVEFLLDKDHNFFFMEVNTRIQVEHAITEMVTGIDLIKEQIRLADGQSLSFKQQDVKLIGHSLECRINAEDPEKFTPSPGMITKYSAPGGFGVRVDSALEPNMMVVPFYDSMIAKIITHGRDRQESIARMRRALDEFVIEGIKTTIPLHKRILNDPDFQKGHVSTTFIERFLAS
;
A
#
# COMPACT_ATOMS: atom_id res chain seq x y z
N MET A 1 17.65 -17.72 11.63
CA MET A 1 17.31 -16.28 11.72
C MET A 1 18.47 -15.49 11.15
N PHE A 2 18.18 -14.51 10.29
CA PHE A 2 19.20 -13.59 9.76
C PHE A 2 20.02 -12.96 10.87
N LYS A 3 21.28 -12.66 10.59
CA LYS A 3 22.19 -11.96 11.53
C LYS A 3 22.13 -10.45 11.31
N LYS A 4 22.00 -10.03 10.04
CA LYS A 4 22.00 -8.62 9.64
C LYS A 4 21.07 -8.37 8.47
N VAL A 5 20.19 -7.37 8.58
CA VAL A 5 19.23 -6.95 7.55
C VAL A 5 19.53 -5.53 7.12
N LEU A 6 19.66 -5.31 5.81
CA LEU A 6 19.70 -3.99 5.22
C LEU A 6 18.26 -3.52 4.95
N ILE A 7 17.94 -2.31 5.35
CA ILE A 7 16.62 -1.69 5.16
C ILE A 7 16.70 -0.77 3.94
N ALA A 8 16.17 -1.26 2.79
CA ALA A 8 16.19 -0.53 1.52
C ALA A 8 15.02 0.45 1.41
N ASN A 9 14.87 1.29 2.43
CA ASN A 9 13.80 2.30 2.50
C ASN A 9 14.20 3.45 3.45
N ARG A 10 13.30 4.42 3.63
CA ARG A 10 13.47 5.61 4.46
C ARG A 10 12.24 5.89 5.33
N GLY A 11 12.35 6.92 6.18
CA GLY A 11 11.20 7.44 6.90
C GLY A 11 10.61 6.48 7.92
N GLU A 12 9.30 6.53 8.08
CA GLU A 12 8.61 5.77 9.13
C GLU A 12 8.71 4.26 8.92
N ILE A 13 8.62 3.78 7.66
CA ILE A 13 8.69 2.35 7.38
C ILE A 13 10.09 1.78 7.63
N ALA A 14 11.14 2.52 7.31
CA ALA A 14 12.50 2.09 7.65
C ALA A 14 12.67 1.97 9.16
N LEU A 15 12.17 2.95 9.93
CA LEU A 15 12.19 2.89 11.39
C LEU A 15 11.34 1.73 11.94
N ARG A 16 10.17 1.45 11.34
CA ARG A 16 9.31 0.32 11.71
C ARG A 16 10.03 -1.02 11.53
N VAL A 17 10.72 -1.20 10.39
CA VAL A 17 11.52 -2.42 10.12
C VAL A 17 12.70 -2.53 11.07
N ILE A 18 13.42 -1.43 11.33
CA ILE A 18 14.54 -1.41 12.29
C ILE A 18 14.09 -1.87 13.68
N ARG A 19 12.93 -1.37 14.15
CA ARG A 19 12.36 -1.78 15.44
C ARG A 19 12.05 -3.27 15.47
N ALA A 20 11.42 -3.81 14.43
CA ALA A 20 11.12 -5.23 14.33
C ALA A 20 12.39 -6.10 14.33
N CYS A 21 13.41 -5.70 13.56
CA CYS A 21 14.71 -6.39 13.54
C CYS A 21 15.37 -6.39 14.93
N LYS A 22 15.41 -5.25 15.62
CA LYS A 22 15.99 -5.15 16.98
C LYS A 22 15.27 -6.04 17.97
N GLU A 23 13.94 -6.11 17.93
CA GLU A 23 13.13 -7.00 18.79
C GLU A 23 13.32 -8.48 18.45
N LEU A 24 13.78 -8.81 17.24
CA LEU A 24 14.19 -10.16 16.83
C LEU A 24 15.68 -10.45 17.08
N GLY A 25 16.44 -9.51 17.63
CA GLY A 25 17.88 -9.64 17.87
C GLY A 25 18.74 -9.58 16.59
N ILE A 26 18.21 -8.99 15.51
CA ILE A 26 18.85 -8.87 14.20
C ILE A 26 19.51 -7.49 14.08
N LYS A 27 20.79 -7.45 13.68
CA LYS A 27 21.49 -6.19 13.38
C LYS A 27 20.92 -5.52 12.15
N THR A 28 20.97 -4.20 12.11
CA THR A 28 20.33 -3.38 11.08
C THR A 28 21.31 -2.48 10.34
N VAL A 29 21.16 -2.39 9.03
CA VAL A 29 21.85 -1.42 8.18
C VAL A 29 20.80 -0.49 7.57
N ALA A 30 20.87 0.80 7.87
CA ALA A 30 20.05 1.79 7.17
C ALA A 30 20.79 2.33 5.94
N ILE A 31 20.13 2.31 4.78
CA ILE A 31 20.60 3.12 3.67
C ILE A 31 19.99 4.52 3.77
N PHE A 32 20.70 5.52 3.23
CA PHE A 32 20.18 6.90 3.18
C PHE A 32 20.76 7.66 1.98
N SER A 33 19.99 8.62 1.47
CA SER A 33 20.50 9.62 0.54
C SER A 33 21.11 10.80 1.31
N GLU A 34 21.87 11.66 0.63
CA GLU A 34 22.44 12.86 1.26
C GLU A 34 21.39 13.70 2.01
N ALA A 35 20.15 13.81 1.47
CA ALA A 35 19.08 14.56 2.11
C ALA A 35 18.59 13.95 3.42
N ASP A 36 18.77 12.64 3.62
CA ASP A 36 18.30 11.90 4.78
C ASP A 36 19.41 11.62 5.83
N ALA A 37 20.62 12.18 5.66
CA ALA A 37 21.78 11.88 6.53
C ALA A 37 21.51 12.07 8.04
N ALA A 38 20.67 13.03 8.40
CA ALA A 38 20.28 13.31 9.79
C ALA A 38 18.99 12.62 10.24
N SER A 39 18.34 11.82 9.38
CA SER A 39 17.03 11.23 9.66
C SER A 39 17.08 10.20 10.80
N LEU A 40 15.97 10.06 11.53
CA LEU A 40 15.87 9.20 12.70
C LEU A 40 16.15 7.73 12.37
N HIS A 41 15.70 7.21 11.21
CA HIS A 41 15.96 5.83 10.82
C HIS A 41 17.48 5.55 10.65
N VAL A 42 18.25 6.53 10.17
CA VAL A 42 19.71 6.43 10.01
C VAL A 42 20.43 6.35 11.37
N ARG A 43 19.95 7.10 12.37
CA ARG A 43 20.49 7.08 13.73
C ARG A 43 20.04 5.87 14.54
N ALA A 44 18.86 5.32 14.19
CA ALA A 44 18.29 4.17 14.89
C ALA A 44 18.93 2.84 14.49
N ALA A 45 19.52 2.74 13.31
CA ALA A 45 20.17 1.52 12.83
C ALA A 45 21.55 1.30 13.48
N ASP A 46 22.03 0.05 13.47
CA ASP A 46 23.38 -0.31 13.99
C ASP A 46 24.49 0.16 13.05
N GLU A 47 24.26 0.04 11.74
CA GLU A 47 25.16 0.50 10.68
C GLU A 47 24.38 1.38 9.69
N LYS A 48 25.11 2.20 8.93
CA LYS A 48 24.51 3.15 7.97
C LYS A 48 25.41 3.36 6.77
N ILE A 49 24.81 3.49 5.58
CA ILE A 49 25.53 3.72 4.33
C ILE A 49 24.77 4.75 3.46
N CYS A 50 25.49 5.75 2.97
CA CYS A 50 24.96 6.67 1.97
C CYS A 50 24.94 6.00 0.59
N VAL A 51 23.78 5.99 -0.06
CA VAL A 51 23.59 5.33 -1.37
C VAL A 51 23.49 6.34 -2.52
N GLY A 52 23.72 7.61 -2.28
CA GLY A 52 23.78 8.63 -3.33
C GLY A 52 23.11 9.95 -2.99
N PRO A 53 22.94 10.82 -3.98
CA PRO A 53 22.36 12.15 -3.82
C PRO A 53 20.87 12.09 -3.48
N SER A 54 20.26 13.27 -3.28
CA SER A 54 18.86 13.39 -2.84
C SER A 54 17.82 12.82 -3.82
N ASP A 55 18.14 12.77 -5.13
CA ASP A 55 17.25 12.14 -6.12
C ASP A 55 17.11 10.64 -5.85
N ALA A 56 15.86 10.20 -5.71
CA ALA A 56 15.55 8.79 -5.48
C ALA A 56 16.01 7.87 -6.60
N ALA A 57 16.06 8.32 -7.87
CA ALA A 57 16.53 7.53 -9.00
C ALA A 57 18.04 7.25 -8.91
N LEU A 58 18.79 8.15 -8.29
CA LEU A 58 20.24 8.07 -8.12
C LEU A 58 20.65 7.49 -6.75
N SER A 59 19.67 7.19 -5.88
CA SER A 59 19.90 6.71 -4.51
C SER A 59 19.02 5.48 -4.18
N TYR A 60 17.85 5.67 -3.57
CA TYR A 60 16.97 4.57 -3.10
C TYR A 60 16.45 3.64 -4.22
N ARG A 61 16.38 4.10 -5.46
CA ARG A 61 16.00 3.30 -6.63
C ARG A 61 17.19 2.84 -7.47
N ASN A 62 18.41 3.18 -7.06
CA ASN A 62 19.63 2.75 -7.75
C ASN A 62 20.02 1.35 -7.25
N ILE A 63 19.65 0.33 -8.01
CA ILE A 63 19.89 -1.08 -7.67
C ILE A 63 21.37 -1.34 -7.38
N PRO A 64 22.35 -0.96 -8.23
CA PRO A 64 23.77 -1.15 -7.95
C PRO A 64 24.22 -0.59 -6.60
N ASN A 65 23.80 0.65 -6.27
CA ASN A 65 24.18 1.29 -5.01
C ASN A 65 23.61 0.57 -3.78
N VAL A 66 22.33 0.12 -3.87
CA VAL A 66 21.71 -0.63 -2.77
C VAL A 66 22.35 -1.99 -2.57
N LEU A 67 22.68 -2.70 -3.66
CA LEU A 67 23.35 -4.01 -3.59
C LEU A 67 24.79 -3.89 -3.08
N SER A 68 25.54 -2.88 -3.55
CA SER A 68 26.88 -2.59 -3.02
C SER A 68 26.86 -2.30 -1.51
N ALA A 69 25.82 -1.57 -1.05
CA ALA A 69 25.65 -1.35 0.38
C ALA A 69 25.41 -2.65 1.17
N ALA A 70 24.66 -3.60 0.61
CA ALA A 70 24.44 -4.90 1.25
C ALA A 70 25.73 -5.73 1.28
N GLU A 71 26.50 -5.74 0.20
CA GLU A 71 27.78 -6.45 0.10
C GLU A 71 28.81 -5.88 1.07
N ILE A 72 29.05 -4.57 1.06
CA ILE A 72 30.01 -3.89 1.93
C ILE A 72 29.72 -4.12 3.40
N THR A 73 28.44 -4.15 3.79
CA THR A 73 28.04 -4.36 5.18
C THR A 73 27.89 -5.83 5.56
N GLY A 74 27.95 -6.74 4.59
CA GLY A 74 27.72 -8.17 4.82
C GLY A 74 26.30 -8.47 5.31
N ALA A 75 25.28 -7.79 4.76
CA ALA A 75 23.89 -8.06 5.12
C ALA A 75 23.41 -9.39 4.53
N ASP A 76 22.77 -10.22 5.34
CA ASP A 76 22.21 -11.52 4.93
C ASP A 76 20.92 -11.36 4.10
N ALA A 77 20.20 -10.27 4.34
CA ALA A 77 18.91 -10.01 3.71
C ALA A 77 18.63 -8.52 3.53
N ILE A 78 17.73 -8.20 2.62
CA ILE A 78 17.25 -6.84 2.35
C ILE A 78 15.75 -6.78 2.59
N HIS A 79 15.30 -5.83 3.42
CA HIS A 79 13.89 -5.51 3.59
C HIS A 79 13.55 -4.25 2.76
N PRO A 80 12.72 -4.35 1.72
CA PRO A 80 12.43 -3.23 0.84
C PRO A 80 11.37 -2.25 1.39
N GLY A 81 10.64 -2.64 2.44
CA GLY A 81 9.47 -1.89 2.90
C GLY A 81 8.35 -1.83 1.86
N TYR A 82 7.84 -0.63 1.58
CA TYR A 82 6.92 -0.34 0.48
C TYR A 82 7.44 0.84 -0.37
N GLY A 83 6.97 0.95 -1.62
CA GLY A 83 7.49 1.93 -2.59
C GLY A 83 8.92 1.58 -3.05
N PHE A 84 9.61 2.51 -3.69
CA PHE A 84 10.96 2.35 -4.25
C PHE A 84 11.17 1.02 -5.01
N LEU A 85 11.94 0.10 -4.45
CA LEU A 85 12.28 -1.19 -5.06
C LEU A 85 11.42 -2.37 -4.57
N SER A 86 10.42 -2.14 -3.74
CA SER A 86 9.64 -3.22 -3.10
C SER A 86 8.85 -4.11 -4.08
N GLU A 87 8.47 -3.58 -5.23
CA GLU A 87 7.76 -4.30 -6.30
C GLU A 87 8.60 -4.40 -7.59
N ASN A 88 9.94 -4.32 -7.46
CA ASN A 88 10.85 -4.48 -8.58
C ASN A 88 11.33 -5.93 -8.67
N ALA A 89 10.80 -6.69 -9.65
CA ALA A 89 11.13 -8.10 -9.85
C ALA A 89 12.62 -8.32 -10.13
N HIS A 90 13.23 -7.45 -10.94
CA HIS A 90 14.66 -7.55 -11.27
C HIS A 90 15.53 -7.34 -10.02
N PHE A 91 15.18 -6.39 -9.16
CA PHE A 91 15.90 -6.20 -7.89
C PHE A 91 15.82 -7.45 -7.00
N ALA A 92 14.64 -8.04 -6.86
CA ALA A 92 14.46 -9.27 -6.09
C ALA A 92 15.27 -10.44 -6.69
N GLU A 93 15.29 -10.60 -8.03
CA GLU A 93 16.07 -11.60 -8.75
C GLU A 93 17.58 -11.42 -8.52
N VAL A 94 18.09 -10.20 -8.64
CA VAL A 94 19.51 -9.92 -8.44
C VAL A 94 19.92 -10.18 -6.98
N CYS A 95 19.10 -9.78 -6.00
CA CYS A 95 19.35 -10.11 -4.60
C CYS A 95 19.56 -11.61 -4.41
N GLU A 96 18.65 -12.44 -4.93
CA GLU A 96 18.74 -13.90 -4.81
C GLU A 96 19.98 -14.46 -5.54
N SER A 97 20.34 -13.91 -6.69
CA SER A 97 21.51 -14.37 -7.48
C SER A 97 22.85 -14.13 -6.80
N ILE A 98 22.96 -13.10 -5.96
CA ILE A 98 24.16 -12.77 -5.19
C ILE A 98 24.14 -13.35 -3.76
N GLY A 99 23.13 -14.18 -3.43
CA GLY A 99 23.00 -14.83 -2.13
C GLY A 99 22.48 -13.92 -1.00
N VAL A 100 21.92 -12.76 -1.32
CA VAL A 100 21.27 -11.87 -0.35
C VAL A 100 19.76 -12.09 -0.41
N LYS A 101 19.14 -12.46 0.72
CA LYS A 101 17.72 -12.77 0.74
C LYS A 101 16.84 -11.51 0.60
N PHE A 102 15.97 -11.49 -0.40
CA PHE A 102 14.91 -10.48 -0.50
C PHE A 102 13.78 -10.81 0.48
N ILE A 103 13.46 -9.91 1.42
CA ILE A 103 12.37 -10.09 2.38
C ILE A 103 11.07 -9.64 1.74
N GLY A 104 10.38 -10.58 1.12
CA GLY A 104 9.18 -10.38 0.34
C GLY A 104 8.81 -11.62 -0.46
N PRO A 105 7.90 -11.51 -1.43
CA PRO A 105 7.60 -12.58 -2.38
C PRO A 105 8.76 -12.79 -3.35
N THR A 106 8.71 -13.88 -4.12
CA THR A 106 9.76 -14.16 -5.12
C THR A 106 9.67 -13.18 -6.29
N SER A 107 10.78 -13.02 -7.04
CA SER A 107 10.82 -12.21 -8.26
C SER A 107 9.74 -12.60 -9.27
N GLU A 108 9.45 -13.90 -9.39
CA GLU A 108 8.39 -14.44 -10.25
C GLU A 108 7.00 -13.98 -9.82
N HIS A 109 6.70 -13.97 -8.50
CA HIS A 109 5.43 -13.47 -7.99
C HIS A 109 5.27 -11.97 -8.26
N ILE A 110 6.34 -11.19 -8.06
CA ILE A 110 6.34 -9.75 -8.32
C ILE A 110 6.09 -9.49 -9.80
N ALA A 111 6.79 -10.18 -10.70
CA ALA A 111 6.62 -10.02 -12.14
C ALA A 111 5.22 -10.43 -12.61
N LEU A 112 4.71 -11.59 -12.12
CA LEU A 112 3.43 -12.14 -12.52
C LEU A 112 2.25 -11.29 -12.06
N LEU A 113 2.24 -10.90 -10.80
CA LEU A 113 1.13 -10.15 -10.18
C LEU A 113 1.23 -8.63 -10.39
N GLY A 114 2.42 -8.12 -10.72
CA GLY A 114 2.63 -6.74 -11.15
C GLY A 114 2.04 -6.44 -12.53
N ASP A 115 1.83 -7.46 -13.37
CA ASP A 115 1.07 -7.38 -14.62
C ASP A 115 -0.42 -7.58 -14.32
N LYS A 116 -1.16 -6.48 -14.24
CA LYS A 116 -2.58 -6.47 -13.85
C LYS A 116 -3.46 -7.28 -14.78
N ALA A 117 -3.16 -7.30 -16.09
CA ALA A 117 -3.92 -8.06 -17.07
C ALA A 117 -3.73 -9.58 -16.85
N LYS A 118 -2.49 -10.02 -16.62
CA LYS A 118 -2.18 -11.42 -16.31
C LYS A 118 -2.74 -11.87 -14.97
N ALA A 119 -2.58 -11.03 -13.92
CA ALA A 119 -3.13 -11.33 -12.60
C ALA A 119 -4.65 -11.54 -12.68
N ARG A 120 -5.36 -10.64 -13.37
CA ARG A 120 -6.80 -10.73 -13.60
C ARG A 120 -7.19 -11.99 -14.39
N GLU A 121 -6.43 -12.35 -15.44
CA GLU A 121 -6.67 -13.56 -16.21
C GLU A 121 -6.54 -14.83 -15.37
N ILE A 122 -5.51 -14.92 -14.52
CA ILE A 122 -5.29 -16.06 -13.62
C ILE A 122 -6.48 -16.22 -12.66
N VAL A 123 -6.91 -15.12 -12.06
CA VAL A 123 -8.05 -15.08 -11.12
C VAL A 123 -9.36 -15.49 -11.83
N ALA A 124 -9.61 -14.94 -13.03
CA ALA A 124 -10.78 -15.25 -13.83
C ALA A 124 -10.84 -16.73 -14.25
N ARG A 125 -9.71 -17.35 -14.64
CA ARG A 125 -9.62 -18.77 -14.99
C ARG A 125 -10.01 -19.71 -13.82
N ARG A 126 -9.92 -19.23 -12.59
CA ARG A 126 -10.36 -19.93 -11.37
C ARG A 126 -11.84 -19.71 -11.06
N GLY A 127 -12.57 -18.99 -11.92
CA GLY A 127 -13.98 -18.66 -11.70
C GLY A 127 -14.20 -17.65 -10.57
N LEU A 128 -13.15 -16.92 -10.15
CA LEU A 128 -13.25 -15.91 -9.11
C LEU A 128 -13.74 -14.57 -9.71
N PRO A 129 -14.46 -13.73 -8.96
CA PRO A 129 -15.05 -12.52 -9.46
C PRO A 129 -13.96 -11.49 -9.86
N VAL A 130 -13.94 -11.14 -11.13
CA VAL A 130 -13.08 -10.07 -11.67
C VAL A 130 -13.96 -8.97 -12.25
N THR A 131 -13.44 -7.73 -12.29
CA THR A 131 -14.14 -6.63 -12.96
C THR A 131 -14.47 -7.01 -14.41
N PRO A 132 -15.73 -6.91 -14.88
CA PRO A 132 -16.05 -7.14 -16.29
C PRO A 132 -15.19 -6.27 -17.20
N GLY A 133 -14.59 -6.84 -18.25
CA GLY A 133 -13.65 -6.08 -19.08
C GLY A 133 -13.15 -6.87 -20.29
N SER A 134 -12.08 -6.36 -20.93
CA SER A 134 -11.42 -7.07 -22.02
C SER A 134 -10.78 -8.38 -21.52
N PRO A 135 -10.72 -9.42 -22.35
CA PRO A 135 -10.13 -10.71 -21.98
C PRO A 135 -8.59 -10.67 -21.81
N GLY A 136 -7.98 -9.52 -22.00
CA GLY A 136 -6.54 -9.27 -21.90
C GLY A 136 -6.22 -7.88 -22.46
N GLU A 137 -4.97 -7.71 -22.86
CA GLU A 137 -4.49 -6.49 -23.48
C GLU A 137 -5.20 -6.17 -24.81
N LEU A 138 -5.52 -4.92 -25.01
CA LEU A 138 -6.15 -4.42 -26.23
C LEU A 138 -5.07 -4.08 -27.25
N LYS A 139 -5.17 -4.69 -28.43
CA LYS A 139 -4.20 -4.50 -29.53
C LYS A 139 -4.63 -3.42 -30.54
N SER A 140 -5.90 -3.02 -30.51
CA SER A 140 -6.45 -2.08 -31.48
C SER A 140 -7.64 -1.32 -30.93
N GLU A 141 -7.91 -0.17 -31.51
CA GLU A 141 -9.07 0.67 -31.25
C GLU A 141 -10.39 -0.08 -31.49
N GLN A 142 -10.45 -0.84 -32.59
CA GLN A 142 -11.62 -1.67 -32.91
C GLN A 142 -11.87 -2.72 -31.84
N GLY A 143 -10.83 -3.40 -31.33
CA GLY A 143 -10.95 -4.34 -30.23
C GLY A 143 -11.40 -3.68 -28.91
N ALA A 144 -11.00 -2.42 -28.68
CA ALA A 144 -11.46 -1.64 -27.54
C ALA A 144 -12.96 -1.32 -27.65
N LEU A 145 -13.45 -0.93 -28.83
CA LEU A 145 -14.87 -0.67 -29.09
C LEU A 145 -15.73 -1.92 -28.89
N GLU A 146 -15.29 -3.06 -29.39
CA GLU A 146 -16.00 -4.33 -29.22
C GLU A 146 -16.05 -4.77 -27.75
N ALA A 147 -14.94 -4.63 -27.03
CA ALA A 147 -14.88 -4.94 -25.60
C ALA A 147 -15.80 -4.02 -24.79
N ALA A 148 -15.77 -2.70 -25.06
CA ALA A 148 -16.63 -1.73 -24.41
C ALA A 148 -18.11 -1.97 -24.68
N GLY A 149 -18.45 -2.36 -25.92
CA GLY A 149 -19.83 -2.72 -26.28
C GLY A 149 -20.38 -3.92 -25.51
N LYS A 150 -19.52 -4.92 -25.23
CA LYS A 150 -19.89 -6.09 -24.39
C LYS A 150 -20.00 -5.77 -22.91
N VAL A 151 -19.11 -4.91 -22.41
CA VAL A 151 -19.04 -4.54 -20.97
C VAL A 151 -20.13 -3.55 -20.58
N GLY A 152 -20.48 -2.65 -21.49
CA GLY A 152 -21.38 -1.52 -21.23
C GLY A 152 -20.66 -0.32 -20.63
N TYR A 153 -21.06 0.89 -21.04
CA TYR A 153 -20.53 2.16 -20.54
C TYR A 153 -21.12 2.52 -19.16
N PRO A 154 -20.39 3.25 -18.29
CA PRO A 154 -19.05 3.74 -18.50
C PRO A 154 -17.99 2.66 -18.35
N VAL A 155 -16.87 2.83 -19.08
CA VAL A 155 -15.71 1.95 -19.00
C VAL A 155 -14.46 2.74 -18.64
N ILE A 156 -13.42 2.04 -18.16
CA ILE A 156 -12.12 2.63 -17.87
C ILE A 156 -11.03 1.87 -18.65
N ILE A 157 -10.16 2.60 -19.33
CA ILE A 157 -8.96 2.06 -19.96
C ILE A 157 -7.81 2.23 -18.98
N LYS A 158 -7.02 1.17 -18.79
CA LYS A 158 -5.89 1.13 -17.85
C LYS A 158 -4.63 0.61 -18.52
N ALA A 159 -3.46 1.13 -18.13
CA ALA A 159 -2.18 0.51 -18.50
C ALA A 159 -2.04 -0.88 -17.87
N SER A 160 -1.52 -1.85 -18.62
CA SER A 160 -1.26 -3.21 -18.10
C SER A 160 -0.14 -3.21 -17.07
N ALA A 161 0.88 -2.39 -17.27
CA ALA A 161 1.99 -2.19 -16.35
C ALA A 161 1.79 -0.92 -15.52
N GLY A 162 2.29 -0.91 -14.27
CA GLY A 162 2.30 0.26 -13.41
C GLY A 162 1.13 0.34 -12.42
N GLY A 163 1.11 1.41 -11.62
CA GLY A 163 0.17 1.61 -10.51
C GLY A 163 -0.05 3.10 -10.18
N GLY A 164 -0.74 3.37 -9.07
CA GLY A 164 -0.95 4.72 -8.57
C GLY A 164 -1.90 5.59 -9.41
N GLY A 165 -2.81 4.98 -10.17
CA GLY A 165 -3.82 5.72 -10.93
C GLY A 165 -3.33 6.40 -12.21
N ARG A 166 -2.08 6.19 -12.63
CA ARG A 166 -1.52 6.72 -13.88
C ARG A 166 -1.89 5.83 -15.07
N GLY A 167 -2.06 6.44 -16.24
CA GLY A 167 -2.44 5.71 -17.47
C GLY A 167 -3.88 5.22 -17.46
N MET A 168 -4.79 5.88 -16.70
CA MET A 168 -6.19 5.54 -16.63
C MET A 168 -7.06 6.61 -17.31
N ARG A 169 -8.05 6.17 -18.09
CA ARG A 169 -9.01 7.05 -18.79
C ARG A 169 -10.42 6.49 -18.66
N VAL A 170 -11.30 7.25 -18.02
CA VAL A 170 -12.73 6.94 -17.96
C VAL A 170 -13.38 7.38 -19.27
N VAL A 171 -14.23 6.51 -19.82
CA VAL A 171 -14.95 6.72 -21.07
C VAL A 171 -16.44 6.50 -20.81
N ASN A 172 -17.22 7.54 -20.95
CA ASN A 172 -18.66 7.51 -20.67
C ASN A 172 -19.50 7.05 -21.86
N LYS A 173 -18.99 7.20 -23.10
CA LYS A 173 -19.72 6.89 -24.34
C LYS A 173 -18.76 6.50 -25.48
N ALA A 174 -19.29 5.79 -26.47
CA ALA A 174 -18.52 5.17 -27.54
C ALA A 174 -17.69 6.18 -28.36
N GLU A 175 -18.22 7.39 -28.60
CA GLU A 175 -17.56 8.39 -29.41
C GLU A 175 -16.22 8.87 -28.84
N ASP A 176 -16.06 8.79 -27.52
CA ASP A 176 -14.85 9.23 -26.81
C ASP A 176 -13.78 8.13 -26.74
N LEU A 177 -14.12 6.86 -27.05
CA LEU A 177 -13.26 5.70 -26.77
C LEU A 177 -11.94 5.73 -27.55
N ALA A 178 -11.99 6.01 -28.84
CA ALA A 178 -10.82 6.04 -29.72
C ALA A 178 -9.75 7.00 -29.20
N ARG A 179 -10.17 8.24 -28.91
CA ARG A 179 -9.30 9.28 -28.37
C ARG A 179 -8.71 8.88 -27.01
N ALA A 180 -9.55 8.30 -26.13
CA ALA A 180 -9.11 7.85 -24.79
C ALA A 180 -8.13 6.69 -24.88
N PHE A 181 -8.33 5.75 -25.80
CA PHE A 181 -7.45 4.61 -26.04
C PHE A 181 -6.04 5.06 -26.46
N GLN A 182 -5.95 5.93 -27.49
CA GLN A 182 -4.67 6.48 -27.95
C GLN A 182 -3.94 7.26 -26.84
N ALA A 183 -4.67 8.10 -26.11
CA ALA A 183 -4.10 8.87 -25.01
C ALA A 183 -3.59 7.97 -23.86
N ALA A 184 -4.31 6.89 -23.53
CA ALA A 184 -3.90 5.93 -22.49
C ALA A 184 -2.63 5.16 -22.93
N GLN A 185 -2.54 4.73 -24.19
CA GLN A 185 -1.33 4.06 -24.71
C GLN A 185 -0.10 4.98 -24.70
N ALA A 186 -0.25 6.22 -25.16
CA ALA A 186 0.83 7.20 -25.16
C ALA A 186 1.38 7.49 -23.75
N GLU A 187 0.47 7.67 -22.78
CA GLU A 187 0.84 7.89 -21.39
C GLU A 187 1.50 6.63 -20.77
N ALA A 188 0.96 5.44 -21.05
CA ALA A 188 1.52 4.17 -20.57
C ALA A 188 2.95 3.96 -21.09
N LYS A 189 3.18 4.23 -22.38
CA LYS A 189 4.51 4.15 -22.99
C LYS A 189 5.52 5.11 -22.38
N THR A 190 5.09 6.35 -22.16
CA THR A 190 5.98 7.40 -21.58
C THR A 190 6.28 7.12 -20.11
N THR A 191 5.30 6.63 -19.35
CA THR A 191 5.41 6.49 -17.88
C THR A 191 6.03 5.16 -17.48
N PHE A 192 5.70 4.07 -18.20
CA PHE A 192 6.05 2.70 -17.83
C PHE A 192 6.92 1.98 -18.87
N GLY A 193 7.22 2.62 -20.00
CA GLY A 193 7.98 2.00 -21.10
C GLY A 193 7.19 0.95 -21.89
N ASN A 194 5.92 0.72 -21.58
CA ASN A 194 5.04 -0.25 -22.21
C ASN A 194 3.70 0.41 -22.55
N ASP A 195 3.22 0.29 -23.79
CA ASP A 195 1.97 0.87 -24.28
C ASP A 195 0.76 -0.06 -24.17
N ALA A 196 0.94 -1.24 -23.59
CA ALA A 196 -0.14 -2.19 -23.40
C ALA A 196 -1.21 -1.65 -22.44
N VAL A 197 -2.46 -1.68 -22.89
CA VAL A 197 -3.64 -1.25 -22.14
C VAL A 197 -4.73 -2.30 -22.20
N TYR A 198 -5.61 -2.31 -21.21
CA TYR A 198 -6.80 -3.14 -21.15
C TYR A 198 -8.00 -2.28 -20.71
N LEU A 199 -9.22 -2.82 -20.80
CA LEU A 199 -10.46 -2.12 -20.52
C LEU A 199 -11.25 -2.88 -19.46
N GLU A 200 -11.87 -2.12 -18.55
CA GLU A 200 -12.77 -2.63 -17.52
C GLU A 200 -14.03 -1.76 -17.41
N ARG A 201 -15.09 -2.34 -16.85
CA ARG A 201 -16.26 -1.57 -16.40
C ARG A 201 -15.83 -0.54 -15.37
N TYR A 202 -16.27 0.70 -15.53
CA TYR A 202 -16.07 1.72 -14.52
C TYR A 202 -17.24 1.69 -13.54
N PHE A 203 -16.93 1.53 -12.26
CA PHE A 203 -17.92 1.59 -11.19
C PHE A 203 -18.03 3.02 -10.68
N LEU A 204 -19.27 3.49 -10.58
CA LEU A 204 -19.59 4.76 -9.93
C LEU A 204 -19.61 4.53 -8.42
N GLU A 205 -18.84 5.32 -7.68
CA GLU A 205 -18.80 5.30 -6.21
C GLU A 205 -18.59 3.92 -5.57
N PRO A 206 -17.65 3.08 -6.05
CA PRO A 206 -17.38 1.82 -5.39
C PRO A 206 -16.65 2.05 -4.06
N ARG A 207 -16.64 1.03 -3.20
CA ARG A 207 -15.66 0.97 -2.10
C ARG A 207 -14.40 0.26 -2.55
N HIS A 208 -13.31 0.65 -1.92
CA HIS A 208 -12.02 -0.02 -2.05
C HIS A 208 -11.82 -0.91 -0.82
N ILE A 209 -12.02 -2.21 -0.99
CA ILE A 209 -11.83 -3.21 0.05
C ILE A 209 -10.59 -4.02 -0.29
N GLU A 210 -9.78 -4.31 0.70
CA GLU A 210 -8.58 -5.12 0.50
C GLU A 210 -8.41 -6.15 1.60
N VAL A 211 -7.83 -7.30 1.28
CA VAL A 211 -7.61 -8.40 2.21
C VAL A 211 -6.12 -8.60 2.43
N GLN A 212 -5.70 -8.51 3.70
CA GLN A 212 -4.34 -8.85 4.08
C GLN A 212 -4.13 -10.36 4.06
N ILE A 213 -3.16 -10.81 3.29
CA ILE A 213 -2.76 -12.21 3.25
C ILE A 213 -1.31 -12.38 3.71
N ILE A 214 -1.04 -13.59 4.17
CA ILE A 214 0.28 -14.06 4.53
C ILE A 214 0.42 -15.54 4.14
N ALA A 215 1.54 -15.92 3.52
CA ALA A 215 1.75 -17.26 3.01
C ALA A 215 3.17 -17.76 3.27
N ASP A 216 3.32 -19.02 3.68
CA ASP A 216 4.61 -19.66 3.87
C ASP A 216 5.09 -20.44 2.63
N HIS A 217 6.32 -20.92 2.69
CA HIS A 217 6.95 -21.72 1.63
C HIS A 217 6.33 -23.12 1.46
N ARG A 218 5.50 -23.59 2.41
CA ARG A 218 4.81 -24.87 2.40
C ARG A 218 3.41 -24.80 1.76
N GLY A 219 2.99 -23.59 1.34
CA GLY A 219 1.70 -23.34 0.72
C GLY A 219 0.57 -23.11 1.73
N HIS A 220 0.86 -22.92 3.01
CA HIS A 220 -0.12 -22.43 3.96
C HIS A 220 -0.38 -20.96 3.70
N VAL A 221 -1.64 -20.61 3.48
CA VAL A 221 -2.09 -19.22 3.24
C VAL A 221 -3.14 -18.88 4.29
N VAL A 222 -2.95 -17.75 4.95
CA VAL A 222 -3.86 -17.20 5.97
C VAL A 222 -4.24 -15.79 5.58
N HIS A 223 -5.50 -15.40 5.75
CA HIS A 223 -5.95 -14.02 5.68
C HIS A 223 -6.08 -13.42 7.08
N LEU A 224 -5.83 -12.12 7.19
CA LEU A 224 -5.92 -11.36 8.44
C LEU A 224 -7.09 -10.36 8.45
N GLY A 225 -8.14 -10.67 7.71
CA GLY A 225 -9.30 -9.79 7.56
C GLY A 225 -9.12 -8.74 6.45
N GLU A 226 -10.16 -7.93 6.31
CA GLU A 226 -10.22 -6.86 5.32
C GLU A 226 -9.96 -5.49 5.94
N ARG A 227 -9.54 -4.56 5.08
CA ARG A 227 -9.48 -3.12 5.32
C ARG A 227 -10.38 -2.38 4.34
N ASP A 228 -10.97 -1.28 4.76
CA ASP A 228 -11.67 -0.33 3.90
C ASP A 228 -10.77 0.88 3.65
N CYS A 229 -10.40 1.07 2.40
CA CYS A 229 -9.49 2.12 1.93
C CYS A 229 -10.21 3.10 0.98
N SER A 230 -11.52 3.27 1.15
CA SER A 230 -12.36 4.07 0.25
C SER A 230 -12.08 5.58 0.37
N ILE A 231 -11.61 6.06 1.53
CA ILE A 231 -11.26 7.47 1.70
C ILE A 231 -9.92 7.76 1.02
N GLN A 232 -9.99 8.23 -0.21
CA GLN A 232 -8.82 8.47 -1.04
C GLN A 232 -9.00 9.72 -1.92
N ARG A 233 -7.90 10.32 -2.34
CA ARG A 233 -7.86 11.43 -3.28
C ARG A 233 -6.95 11.09 -4.44
N ARG A 234 -7.45 11.16 -5.68
CA ARG A 234 -6.68 10.81 -6.89
C ARG A 234 -5.99 9.45 -6.75
N HIS A 235 -6.71 8.45 -6.21
CA HIS A 235 -6.23 7.09 -5.94
C HIS A 235 -5.13 6.98 -4.87
N GLN A 236 -4.88 8.04 -4.10
CA GLN A 236 -4.03 8.00 -2.91
C GLN A 236 -4.90 7.90 -1.67
N LYS A 237 -4.72 6.82 -0.91
CA LYS A 237 -5.45 6.57 0.34
C LYS A 237 -5.07 7.64 1.37
N LEU A 238 -6.05 8.12 2.15
CA LEU A 238 -5.88 9.16 3.17
C LEU A 238 -6.26 8.66 4.56
N LEU A 239 -7.36 7.90 4.65
CA LEU A 239 -7.87 7.32 5.87
C LEU A 239 -8.33 5.89 5.56
N GLU A 240 -7.91 4.96 6.40
CA GLU A 240 -8.23 3.55 6.30
C GLU A 240 -8.82 3.02 7.60
N GLU A 241 -9.68 2.01 7.51
CA GLU A 241 -10.29 1.38 8.68
C GLU A 241 -10.41 -0.14 8.54
N THR A 242 -10.44 -0.84 9.66
CA THR A 242 -10.67 -2.28 9.75
C THR A 242 -11.40 -2.63 11.05
N PRO A 243 -12.41 -3.54 11.00
CA PRO A 243 -13.10 -4.05 9.82
C PRO A 243 -13.88 -2.99 9.04
N SER A 244 -14.21 -3.26 7.76
CA SER A 244 -15.04 -2.35 6.96
C SER A 244 -16.47 -2.26 7.51
N PRO A 245 -17.06 -1.04 7.65
CA PRO A 245 -18.45 -0.89 8.07
C PRO A 245 -19.46 -1.35 7.01
N ALA A 246 -19.01 -1.62 5.76
CA ALA A 246 -19.87 -2.10 4.67
C ALA A 246 -19.81 -3.62 4.48
N VAL A 247 -18.97 -4.32 5.21
CA VAL A 247 -18.74 -5.75 5.04
C VAL A 247 -19.24 -6.50 6.26
N ASP A 248 -20.38 -7.20 6.09
CA ASP A 248 -20.90 -8.10 7.11
C ASP A 248 -20.07 -9.41 7.20
N GLU A 249 -20.35 -10.23 8.18
CA GLU A 249 -19.58 -11.44 8.44
C GLU A 249 -19.68 -12.47 7.29
N LYS A 250 -20.81 -12.53 6.57
CA LYS A 250 -20.99 -13.43 5.41
C LYS A 250 -20.14 -12.96 4.25
N LEU A 251 -20.21 -11.69 3.91
CA LEU A 251 -19.44 -11.06 2.82
C LEU A 251 -17.94 -11.12 3.11
N ARG A 252 -17.53 -10.86 4.37
CA ARG A 252 -16.13 -10.99 4.82
C ARG A 252 -15.58 -12.37 4.55
N ARG A 253 -16.30 -13.41 4.96
CA ARG A 253 -15.86 -14.80 4.69
C ARG A 253 -15.69 -15.08 3.20
N GLU A 254 -16.58 -14.55 2.37
CA GLU A 254 -16.53 -14.75 0.93
C GLU A 254 -15.35 -13.99 0.29
N ILE A 255 -15.19 -12.71 0.57
CA ILE A 255 -14.08 -11.90 0.06
C ILE A 255 -12.74 -12.49 0.49
N CYS A 256 -12.59 -12.84 1.78
CA CYS A 256 -11.35 -13.43 2.29
C CYS A 256 -11.06 -14.80 1.66
N ARG A 257 -12.08 -15.64 1.43
CA ARG A 257 -11.92 -16.91 0.72
C ARG A 257 -11.40 -16.68 -0.70
N VAL A 258 -12.01 -15.74 -1.43
CA VAL A 258 -11.58 -15.40 -2.80
C VAL A 258 -10.15 -14.88 -2.81
N ALA A 259 -9.76 -14.03 -1.87
CA ALA A 259 -8.40 -13.54 -1.74
C ALA A 259 -7.38 -14.67 -1.53
N VAL A 260 -7.68 -15.60 -0.64
CA VAL A 260 -6.83 -16.78 -0.39
C VAL A 260 -6.72 -17.67 -1.63
N GLU A 261 -7.81 -17.91 -2.35
CA GLU A 261 -7.80 -18.73 -3.57
C GLU A 261 -7.03 -18.06 -4.71
N ALA A 262 -7.15 -16.73 -4.85
CA ALA A 262 -6.41 -15.96 -5.86
C ALA A 262 -4.89 -16.12 -5.70
N VAL A 263 -4.38 -16.02 -4.47
CA VAL A 263 -2.94 -16.14 -4.22
C VAL A 263 -2.44 -17.58 -4.15
N LYS A 264 -3.28 -18.54 -3.76
CA LYS A 264 -2.97 -19.97 -3.89
C LYS A 264 -2.78 -20.40 -5.34
N ALA A 265 -3.52 -19.76 -6.27
CA ALA A 265 -3.42 -20.06 -7.69
C ALA A 265 -2.00 -19.86 -8.27
N VAL A 266 -1.21 -19.01 -7.63
CA VAL A 266 0.16 -18.66 -8.03
C VAL A 266 1.21 -19.13 -7.01
N HIS A 267 0.85 -19.95 -6.02
CA HIS A 267 1.74 -20.41 -4.94
C HIS A 267 2.46 -19.27 -4.23
N TYR A 268 1.74 -18.17 -3.97
CA TYR A 268 2.28 -16.95 -3.37
C TYR A 268 3.04 -17.22 -2.08
N ARG A 269 4.03 -16.37 -1.80
CA ARG A 269 4.85 -16.44 -0.58
C ARG A 269 5.01 -15.08 0.05
N ASN A 270 5.16 -15.05 1.37
CA ASN A 270 5.34 -13.87 2.20
C ASN A 270 4.04 -13.07 2.36
N VAL A 271 4.13 -11.80 2.73
CA VAL A 271 2.98 -10.91 2.95
C VAL A 271 2.55 -10.25 1.64
N GLY A 272 1.25 -10.15 1.42
CA GLY A 272 0.66 -9.46 0.28
C GLY A 272 -0.75 -8.97 0.60
N THR A 273 -1.31 -8.18 -0.29
CA THR A 273 -2.67 -7.65 -0.15
C THR A 273 -3.43 -7.84 -1.44
N VAL A 274 -4.63 -8.41 -1.37
CA VAL A 274 -5.53 -8.56 -2.51
C VAL A 274 -6.58 -7.48 -2.44
N GLU A 275 -6.64 -6.64 -3.46
CA GLU A 275 -7.55 -5.49 -3.54
C GLU A 275 -8.80 -5.81 -4.36
N PHE A 276 -9.94 -5.30 -3.91
CA PHE A 276 -11.26 -5.48 -4.50
C PHE A 276 -12.00 -4.15 -4.61
N LEU A 277 -12.85 -4.04 -5.64
CA LEU A 277 -13.93 -3.05 -5.67
C LEU A 277 -15.20 -3.70 -5.15
N LEU A 278 -15.89 -3.02 -4.24
CA LEU A 278 -17.19 -3.41 -3.72
C LEU A 278 -18.23 -2.40 -4.23
N ASP A 279 -19.23 -2.87 -4.97
CA ASP A 279 -20.31 -2.01 -5.48
C ASP A 279 -21.43 -1.80 -4.43
N LYS A 280 -22.39 -0.95 -4.77
CA LYS A 280 -23.55 -0.64 -3.91
C LYS A 280 -24.49 -1.83 -3.65
N ASP A 281 -24.43 -2.85 -4.51
CA ASP A 281 -25.25 -4.05 -4.42
C ASP A 281 -24.51 -5.19 -3.69
N HIS A 282 -23.39 -4.86 -3.02
CA HIS A 282 -22.48 -5.78 -2.31
C HIS A 282 -21.82 -6.84 -3.19
N ASN A 283 -21.76 -6.62 -4.53
CA ASN A 283 -20.92 -7.43 -5.38
C ASN A 283 -19.47 -6.93 -5.30
N PHE A 284 -18.53 -7.84 -5.20
CA PHE A 284 -17.12 -7.48 -5.14
C PHE A 284 -16.35 -8.07 -6.32
N PHE A 285 -15.32 -7.36 -6.77
CA PHE A 285 -14.55 -7.69 -7.96
C PHE A 285 -13.07 -7.52 -7.68
N PHE A 286 -12.29 -8.55 -7.99
CA PHE A 286 -10.84 -8.51 -7.90
C PHE A 286 -10.27 -7.37 -8.75
N MET A 287 -9.33 -6.62 -8.18
CA MET A 287 -8.66 -5.51 -8.81
C MET A 287 -7.17 -5.81 -9.08
N GLU A 288 -6.41 -6.08 -8.02
CA GLU A 288 -4.97 -6.36 -8.11
C GLU A 288 -4.44 -7.04 -6.85
N VAL A 289 -3.18 -7.48 -6.91
CA VAL A 289 -2.42 -7.94 -5.73
C VAL A 289 -1.22 -7.03 -5.56
N ASN A 290 -1.08 -6.44 -4.39
CA ASN A 290 0.16 -5.76 -3.99
C ASN A 290 1.11 -6.77 -3.36
N THR A 291 2.27 -6.93 -4.00
CA THR A 291 3.27 -7.95 -3.66
C THR A 291 4.28 -7.45 -2.61
N ARG A 292 3.79 -6.75 -1.61
CA ARG A 292 4.56 -6.10 -0.53
C ARG A 292 3.70 -5.84 0.69
N ILE A 293 4.33 -5.35 1.74
CA ILE A 293 3.60 -4.74 2.86
C ILE A 293 2.92 -3.44 2.41
N GLN A 294 1.73 -3.15 2.90
CA GLN A 294 1.01 -1.90 2.64
C GLN A 294 1.32 -0.85 3.72
N VAL A 295 1.08 0.43 3.40
CA VAL A 295 1.21 1.53 4.37
C VAL A 295 0.31 1.27 5.57
N GLU A 296 -0.93 0.89 5.31
CA GLU A 296 -2.03 0.66 6.25
C GLU A 296 -1.99 -0.70 6.98
N HIS A 297 -0.87 -1.43 6.90
CA HIS A 297 -0.73 -2.71 7.60
C HIS A 297 -0.95 -2.59 9.11
N ALA A 298 -0.66 -1.41 9.67
CA ALA A 298 -0.72 -1.17 11.09
C ALA A 298 -2.14 -1.35 11.69
N ILE A 299 -3.21 -1.02 10.93
CA ILE A 299 -4.58 -1.25 11.44
C ILE A 299 -4.90 -2.74 11.55
N THR A 300 -4.42 -3.57 10.63
CA THR A 300 -4.55 -5.04 10.74
C THR A 300 -3.78 -5.57 11.94
N GLU A 301 -2.56 -5.08 12.19
CA GLU A 301 -1.78 -5.44 13.39
C GLU A 301 -2.53 -5.12 14.68
N MET A 302 -3.19 -3.95 14.73
CA MET A 302 -3.95 -3.51 15.93
C MET A 302 -5.15 -4.39 16.23
N VAL A 303 -5.87 -4.89 15.23
CA VAL A 303 -7.06 -5.74 15.46
C VAL A 303 -6.73 -7.22 15.58
N THR A 304 -5.58 -7.69 15.09
CA THR A 304 -5.19 -9.11 15.12
C THR A 304 -4.14 -9.42 16.18
N GLY A 305 -3.36 -8.44 16.61
CA GLY A 305 -2.20 -8.64 17.47
C GLY A 305 -1.00 -9.31 16.77
N ILE A 306 -1.03 -9.45 15.44
CA ILE A 306 0.03 -10.10 14.65
C ILE A 306 0.94 -9.01 14.07
N ASP A 307 2.25 -9.07 14.38
CA ASP A 307 3.27 -8.17 13.84
C ASP A 307 3.69 -8.64 12.43
N LEU A 308 3.13 -7.97 11.41
CA LEU A 308 3.33 -8.34 10.00
C LEU A 308 4.78 -8.19 9.54
N ILE A 309 5.51 -7.21 10.04
CA ILE A 309 6.92 -7.01 9.68
C ILE A 309 7.79 -8.14 10.25
N LYS A 310 7.55 -8.55 11.49
CA LYS A 310 8.25 -9.72 12.05
C LYS A 310 7.92 -11.00 11.30
N GLU A 311 6.67 -11.19 10.93
CA GLU A 311 6.27 -12.37 10.14
C GLU A 311 6.92 -12.36 8.75
N GLN A 312 7.02 -11.19 8.06
CA GLN A 312 7.76 -11.09 6.79
C GLN A 312 9.22 -11.57 6.94
N ILE A 313 9.89 -11.13 8.00
CA ILE A 313 11.28 -11.50 8.27
C ILE A 313 11.42 -13.00 8.56
N ARG A 314 10.54 -13.57 9.40
CA ARG A 314 10.53 -15.00 9.73
C ARG A 314 10.28 -15.89 8.51
N LEU A 315 9.31 -15.52 7.69
CA LEU A 315 8.98 -16.26 6.47
C LEU A 315 10.12 -16.23 5.46
N ALA A 316 10.78 -15.08 5.30
CA ALA A 316 11.94 -14.95 4.42
C ALA A 316 13.14 -15.75 4.91
N ASP A 317 13.29 -15.91 6.23
CA ASP A 317 14.29 -16.79 6.86
C ASP A 317 13.97 -18.30 6.73
N GLY A 318 12.85 -18.66 6.06
CA GLY A 318 12.47 -20.05 5.82
C GLY A 318 11.62 -20.68 6.92
N GLN A 319 11.12 -19.91 7.89
CA GLN A 319 10.20 -20.40 8.90
C GLN A 319 8.80 -20.57 8.30
N SER A 320 8.02 -21.48 8.88
CA SER A 320 6.60 -21.63 8.56
C SER A 320 5.77 -20.67 9.42
N LEU A 321 4.54 -20.40 8.98
CA LEU A 321 3.56 -19.67 9.80
C LEU A 321 3.41 -20.32 11.17
N SER A 322 3.49 -19.50 12.22
CA SER A 322 3.35 -19.96 13.61
C SER A 322 1.89 -20.07 14.07
N PHE A 323 0.95 -19.66 13.23
CA PHE A 323 -0.49 -19.66 13.50
C PHE A 323 -1.27 -20.18 12.27
N LYS A 324 -2.51 -20.64 12.52
CA LYS A 324 -3.46 -21.08 11.51
C LYS A 324 -4.60 -20.09 11.37
N GLN A 325 -5.44 -20.23 10.33
CA GLN A 325 -6.59 -19.35 10.11
C GLN A 325 -7.53 -19.25 11.32
N GLN A 326 -7.75 -20.34 12.01
CA GLN A 326 -8.63 -20.41 13.20
C GLN A 326 -8.11 -19.60 14.40
N ASP A 327 -6.82 -19.31 14.43
CA ASP A 327 -6.16 -18.55 15.50
C ASP A 327 -6.27 -17.04 15.29
N VAL A 328 -6.58 -16.62 14.06
CA VAL A 328 -6.77 -15.21 13.70
C VAL A 328 -8.14 -14.73 14.18
N LYS A 329 -8.12 -13.70 15.01
CA LYS A 329 -9.34 -13.03 15.52
C LYS A 329 -9.23 -11.55 15.26
N LEU A 330 -10.29 -10.96 14.72
CA LEU A 330 -10.42 -9.51 14.63
C LEU A 330 -11.06 -9.00 15.92
N ILE A 331 -10.32 -8.24 16.70
CA ILE A 331 -10.77 -7.72 18.01
C ILE A 331 -10.89 -6.21 17.92
N GLY A 332 -12.09 -5.68 18.13
CA GLY A 332 -12.36 -4.26 18.09
C GLY A 332 -12.35 -3.67 16.68
N HIS A 333 -11.99 -2.40 16.59
CA HIS A 333 -11.95 -1.62 15.35
C HIS A 333 -10.73 -0.70 15.35
N SER A 334 -10.07 -0.55 14.20
CA SER A 334 -8.91 0.32 14.07
C SER A 334 -9.06 1.27 12.88
N LEU A 335 -8.55 2.49 13.06
CA LEU A 335 -8.49 3.56 12.07
C LEU A 335 -7.03 4.01 11.89
N GLU A 336 -6.63 4.32 10.66
CA GLU A 336 -5.38 5.00 10.35
C GLU A 336 -5.68 6.31 9.60
N CYS A 337 -4.98 7.40 9.96
CA CYS A 337 -4.94 8.62 9.17
C CYS A 337 -3.50 8.85 8.71
N ARG A 338 -3.30 9.03 7.40
CA ARG A 338 -2.00 9.42 6.83
C ARG A 338 -1.79 10.90 7.01
N ILE A 339 -0.72 11.26 7.68
CA ILE A 339 -0.34 12.66 7.89
C ILE A 339 0.70 13.05 6.85
N ASN A 340 0.25 13.87 5.90
CA ASN A 340 1.08 14.37 4.81
C ASN A 340 1.52 15.81 5.10
N ALA A 341 2.75 16.14 4.70
CA ALA A 341 3.27 17.51 4.66
C ALA A 341 2.70 18.25 3.45
N GLU A 342 1.42 18.59 3.54
CA GLU A 342 0.63 19.22 2.49
C GLU A 342 -0.32 20.27 3.06
N ASP A 343 -0.65 21.27 2.25
CA ASP A 343 -1.75 22.18 2.54
C ASP A 343 -3.08 21.40 2.59
N PRO A 344 -3.86 21.44 3.68
CA PRO A 344 -5.06 20.62 3.86
C PRO A 344 -6.21 20.96 2.92
N GLU A 345 -6.16 22.09 2.22
CA GLU A 345 -7.19 22.52 1.28
C GLU A 345 -6.74 22.37 -0.18
N LYS A 346 -5.51 22.86 -0.48
CA LYS A 346 -4.96 22.86 -1.85
C LYS A 346 -4.20 21.58 -2.18
N PHE A 347 -3.78 20.83 -1.17
CA PHE A 347 -2.95 19.60 -1.31
C PHE A 347 -1.61 19.85 -2.01
N THR A 348 -1.11 21.08 -1.94
CA THR A 348 0.23 21.38 -2.40
C THR A 348 1.26 20.95 -1.35
N PRO A 349 2.38 20.32 -1.76
CA PRO A 349 3.43 19.94 -0.82
C PRO A 349 3.91 21.12 0.04
N SER A 350 4.18 20.85 1.29
CA SER A 350 4.66 21.82 2.28
C SER A 350 5.97 21.33 2.93
N PRO A 351 7.08 21.26 2.17
CA PRO A 351 8.38 20.96 2.76
C PRO A 351 8.82 22.10 3.68
N GLY A 352 9.65 21.79 4.67
CA GLY A 352 10.15 22.79 5.60
C GLY A 352 10.70 22.19 6.89
N MET A 353 11.17 23.07 7.77
CA MET A 353 11.71 22.70 9.07
C MET A 353 10.60 22.47 10.08
N ILE A 354 10.60 21.31 10.74
CA ILE A 354 9.74 21.02 11.89
C ILE A 354 10.24 21.82 13.08
N THR A 355 9.49 22.83 13.51
CA THR A 355 9.85 23.66 14.66
C THR A 355 9.35 23.10 15.97
N LYS A 356 8.24 22.33 15.93
CA LYS A 356 7.70 21.64 17.09
C LYS A 356 7.06 20.33 16.67
N TYR A 357 7.28 19.30 17.45
CA TYR A 357 6.69 17.98 17.27
C TYR A 357 6.26 17.40 18.62
N SER A 358 4.99 17.01 18.73
CA SER A 358 4.45 16.30 19.88
C SER A 358 3.47 15.24 19.39
N ALA A 359 3.89 13.98 19.44
CA ALA A 359 3.04 12.87 19.08
C ALA A 359 2.00 12.60 20.17
N PRO A 360 0.73 12.30 19.81
CA PRO A 360 -0.28 11.90 20.77
C PRO A 360 0.01 10.51 21.34
N GLY A 361 -0.56 10.24 22.51
CA GLY A 361 -0.40 8.96 23.19
C GLY A 361 -1.69 8.48 23.85
N GLY A 362 -1.53 7.60 24.82
CA GLY A 362 -2.62 7.02 25.61
C GLY A 362 -3.13 5.70 25.04
N PHE A 363 -4.08 5.09 25.76
CA PHE A 363 -4.59 3.76 25.44
C PHE A 363 -5.19 3.68 24.03
N GLY A 364 -4.74 2.70 23.25
CA GLY A 364 -5.23 2.46 21.89
C GLY A 364 -4.81 3.51 20.86
N VAL A 365 -3.69 4.24 21.09
CA VAL A 365 -3.08 5.17 20.12
C VAL A 365 -1.68 4.71 19.78
N ARG A 366 -1.39 4.61 18.48
CA ARG A 366 -0.07 4.34 17.90
C ARG A 366 0.28 5.42 16.88
N VAL A 367 1.52 5.86 16.88
CA VAL A 367 2.05 6.76 15.86
C VAL A 367 3.28 6.12 15.23
N ASP A 368 3.22 5.89 13.92
CA ASP A 368 4.37 5.47 13.11
C ASP A 368 4.90 6.72 12.39
N SER A 369 6.06 7.19 12.81
CA SER A 369 6.69 8.40 12.29
C SER A 369 8.21 8.33 12.51
N ALA A 370 8.94 9.03 11.64
CA ALA A 370 10.37 9.27 11.80
C ALA A 370 10.66 10.77 12.02
N LEU A 371 9.65 11.55 12.39
CA LEU A 371 9.79 12.99 12.66
C LEU A 371 10.37 13.28 14.04
N GLU A 372 11.10 14.37 14.09
CA GLU A 372 11.62 14.98 15.33
C GLU A 372 11.65 16.50 15.21
N PRO A 373 11.70 17.24 16.32
CA PRO A 373 11.98 18.68 16.28
C PRO A 373 13.29 18.98 15.56
N ASN A 374 13.33 20.08 14.82
CA ASN A 374 14.48 20.54 14.02
C ASN A 374 14.86 19.59 12.85
N MET A 375 13.93 18.74 12.42
CA MET A 375 14.10 17.91 11.23
C MET A 375 13.56 18.66 9.99
N MET A 376 14.26 18.56 8.87
CA MET A 376 13.82 19.08 7.57
C MET A 376 12.94 18.04 6.87
N VAL A 377 11.71 18.41 6.55
CA VAL A 377 10.88 17.66 5.58
C VAL A 377 11.30 18.10 4.18
N VAL A 378 11.95 17.20 3.46
CA VAL A 378 12.55 17.49 2.16
C VAL A 378 11.54 17.29 1.01
N PRO A 379 11.68 18.02 -0.12
CA PRO A 379 10.72 17.95 -1.24
C PRO A 379 11.00 16.81 -2.24
N PHE A 380 11.96 15.92 -1.97
CA PHE A 380 12.44 14.93 -2.93
C PHE A 380 11.63 13.62 -2.93
N TYR A 381 10.81 13.40 -1.90
CA TYR A 381 10.10 12.14 -1.67
C TYR A 381 8.61 12.38 -1.44
N ASP A 382 7.87 11.29 -1.19
CA ASP A 382 6.46 11.35 -0.84
C ASP A 382 6.23 12.27 0.36
N SER A 383 5.09 12.97 0.34
CA SER A 383 4.70 13.94 1.38
C SER A 383 4.28 13.31 2.69
N MET A 384 4.05 11.99 2.76
CA MET A 384 3.65 11.31 3.99
C MET A 384 4.79 11.31 5.02
N ILE A 385 4.55 11.91 6.18
CA ILE A 385 5.54 12.10 7.24
C ILE A 385 5.23 11.32 8.51
N ALA A 386 3.98 10.93 8.68
CA ALA A 386 3.52 10.10 9.79
C ALA A 386 2.22 9.40 9.43
N LYS A 387 1.90 8.37 10.18
CA LYS A 387 0.55 7.81 10.26
C LYS A 387 0.17 7.67 11.73
N ILE A 388 -1.06 8.05 12.02
CA ILE A 388 -1.65 7.89 13.35
C ILE A 388 -2.70 6.81 13.26
N ILE A 389 -2.61 5.86 14.18
CA ILE A 389 -3.47 4.69 14.25
C ILE A 389 -4.18 4.68 15.59
N THR A 390 -5.47 4.41 15.57
CA THR A 390 -6.24 4.20 16.81
C THR A 390 -6.93 2.86 16.77
N HIS A 391 -7.10 2.27 17.96
CA HIS A 391 -7.83 1.03 18.17
C HIS A 391 -8.85 1.22 19.28
N GLY A 392 -10.09 0.81 19.06
CA GLY A 392 -11.18 0.82 20.02
C GLY A 392 -11.89 -0.54 20.09
N ARG A 393 -12.74 -0.75 21.08
CA ARG A 393 -13.60 -1.94 21.15
C ARG A 393 -14.61 -2.01 20.00
N ASP A 394 -14.94 -0.82 19.43
CA ASP A 394 -15.85 -0.64 18.31
C ASP A 394 -15.44 0.60 17.49
N ARG A 395 -16.11 0.82 16.34
CA ARG A 395 -15.82 1.91 15.41
C ARG A 395 -15.98 3.29 16.07
N GLN A 396 -17.01 3.48 16.89
CA GLN A 396 -17.28 4.77 17.53
C GLN A 396 -16.18 5.14 18.54
N GLU A 397 -15.73 4.17 19.32
CA GLU A 397 -14.62 4.39 20.26
C GLU A 397 -13.31 4.68 19.50
N SER A 398 -13.04 3.99 18.38
CA SER A 398 -11.86 4.25 17.56
C SER A 398 -11.90 5.66 16.95
N ILE A 399 -13.06 6.10 16.43
CA ILE A 399 -13.27 7.47 15.94
C ILE A 399 -13.05 8.51 17.05
N ALA A 400 -13.63 8.27 18.23
CA ALA A 400 -13.48 9.18 19.38
C ALA A 400 -12.00 9.32 19.79
N ARG A 401 -11.26 8.21 19.84
CA ARG A 401 -9.81 8.21 20.09
C ARG A 401 -9.04 8.96 19.01
N MET A 402 -9.38 8.76 17.74
CA MET A 402 -8.72 9.45 16.63
C MET A 402 -8.92 10.97 16.71
N ARG A 403 -10.12 11.42 17.00
CA ARG A 403 -10.39 12.86 17.19
C ARG A 403 -9.52 13.45 18.29
N ARG A 404 -9.53 12.85 19.50
CA ARG A 404 -8.69 13.29 20.60
C ARG A 404 -7.21 13.27 20.22
N ALA A 405 -6.75 12.19 19.61
CA ALA A 405 -5.36 12.04 19.25
C ALA A 405 -4.91 13.06 18.20
N LEU A 406 -5.75 13.40 17.20
CA LEU A 406 -5.47 14.47 16.25
C LEU A 406 -5.50 15.87 16.90
N ASP A 407 -6.26 16.08 17.96
CA ASP A 407 -6.25 17.35 18.72
C ASP A 407 -4.94 17.53 19.50
N GLU A 408 -4.35 16.45 19.97
CA GLU A 408 -3.06 16.44 20.68
C GLU A 408 -1.86 16.43 19.73
N PHE A 409 -2.04 16.04 18.45
CA PHE A 409 -0.94 15.90 17.51
C PHE A 409 -0.45 17.27 17.01
N VAL A 410 0.71 17.70 17.49
CA VAL A 410 1.31 18.98 17.15
C VAL A 410 2.47 18.77 16.19
N ILE A 411 2.37 19.37 15.01
CA ILE A 411 3.44 19.48 14.01
C ILE A 411 3.43 20.95 13.53
N GLU A 412 4.46 21.72 13.90
CA GLU A 412 4.58 23.13 13.51
C GLU A 412 5.79 23.32 12.58
N GLY A 413 5.78 24.41 11.81
CA GLY A 413 6.80 24.76 10.82
C GLY A 413 6.43 24.39 9.39
N ILE A 414 5.47 23.49 9.22
CA ILE A 414 4.91 23.06 7.92
C ILE A 414 3.40 22.96 8.00
N LYS A 415 2.72 22.90 6.84
CA LYS A 415 1.31 22.53 6.77
C LYS A 415 1.16 21.02 6.71
N THR A 416 0.09 20.50 7.31
CA THR A 416 -0.21 19.06 7.32
C THR A 416 -1.69 18.78 7.03
N THR A 417 -2.00 17.53 6.70
CA THR A 417 -3.39 17.05 6.48
C THR A 417 -4.18 16.82 7.79
N ILE A 418 -3.62 17.09 8.96
CA ILE A 418 -4.34 16.96 10.25
C ILE A 418 -5.69 17.71 10.26
N PRO A 419 -5.80 18.96 9.80
CA PRO A 419 -7.09 19.67 9.75
C PRO A 419 -8.12 18.99 8.85
N LEU A 420 -7.70 18.43 7.71
CA LEU A 420 -8.57 17.66 6.82
C LEU A 420 -9.13 16.42 7.51
N HIS A 421 -8.31 15.64 8.18
CA HIS A 421 -8.75 14.45 8.91
C HIS A 421 -9.75 14.79 10.03
N LYS A 422 -9.55 15.89 10.75
CA LYS A 422 -10.50 16.37 11.75
C LYS A 422 -11.87 16.68 11.14
N ARG A 423 -11.90 17.28 9.95
CA ARG A 423 -13.15 17.55 9.22
C ARG A 423 -13.81 16.25 8.77
N ILE A 424 -13.06 15.30 8.18
CA ILE A 424 -13.59 14.00 7.73
C ILE A 424 -14.22 13.23 8.89
N LEU A 425 -13.54 13.14 10.04
CA LEU A 425 -14.05 12.44 11.22
C LEU A 425 -15.33 13.05 11.81
N ASN A 426 -15.61 14.32 11.52
CA ASN A 426 -16.83 15.02 11.94
C ASN A 426 -17.94 14.94 10.89
N ASP A 427 -17.65 14.45 9.69
CA ASP A 427 -18.64 14.34 8.63
C ASP A 427 -19.70 13.26 8.96
N PRO A 428 -21.02 13.58 8.81
CA PRO A 428 -22.09 12.64 9.14
C PRO A 428 -22.10 11.37 8.29
N ASP A 429 -21.71 11.44 7.01
CA ASP A 429 -21.67 10.29 6.13
C ASP A 429 -20.51 9.36 6.52
N PHE A 430 -19.33 9.94 6.83
CA PHE A 430 -18.22 9.17 7.38
C PHE A 430 -18.62 8.46 8.69
N GLN A 431 -19.26 9.16 9.62
CA GLN A 431 -19.68 8.57 10.89
C GLN A 431 -20.66 7.41 10.73
N LYS A 432 -21.56 7.49 9.75
CA LYS A 432 -22.49 6.42 9.39
C LYS A 432 -21.84 5.31 8.57
N GLY A 433 -20.60 5.48 8.14
CA GLY A 433 -19.92 4.54 7.25
C GLY A 433 -20.36 4.63 5.78
N HIS A 434 -21.02 5.71 5.38
CA HIS A 434 -21.48 5.95 3.99
C HIS A 434 -20.36 6.60 3.18
N VAL A 435 -19.33 5.84 2.87
CA VAL A 435 -18.17 6.30 2.12
C VAL A 435 -17.97 5.51 0.82
N SER A 436 -17.31 6.14 -0.14
CA SER A 436 -16.91 5.54 -1.42
C SER A 436 -15.59 6.14 -1.90
N THR A 437 -15.04 5.65 -3.00
CA THR A 437 -13.78 6.19 -3.57
C THR A 437 -13.90 7.64 -4.04
N THR A 438 -15.11 8.16 -4.23
CA THR A 438 -15.40 9.56 -4.61
C THR A 438 -15.75 10.45 -3.41
N PHE A 439 -15.72 9.92 -2.19
CA PHE A 439 -16.09 10.66 -0.97
C PHE A 439 -15.35 11.99 -0.84
N ILE A 440 -14.04 12.01 -1.02
CA ILE A 440 -13.23 13.25 -0.85
C ILE A 440 -13.60 14.31 -1.90
N GLU A 441 -13.88 13.92 -3.14
CA GLU A 441 -14.27 14.88 -4.20
C GLU A 441 -15.58 15.58 -3.83
N ARG A 442 -16.58 14.81 -3.38
CA ARG A 442 -17.85 15.33 -2.89
C ARG A 442 -17.68 16.18 -1.63
N PHE A 443 -16.90 15.70 -0.67
CA PHE A 443 -16.63 16.36 0.61
C PHE A 443 -15.93 17.73 0.44
N LEU A 444 -15.06 17.88 -0.55
CA LEU A 444 -14.37 19.13 -0.82
C LEU A 444 -15.22 20.11 -1.67
N ALA A 445 -16.25 19.63 -2.34
CA ALA A 445 -17.17 20.45 -3.13
C ALA A 445 -18.32 21.03 -2.29
N SER A 446 -18.60 20.47 -1.11
CA SER A 446 -19.55 20.96 -0.11
C SER A 446 -18.95 22.03 0.80
#